data_786db34c43e1935767fef0031e8a7980
#
_entry.id   786db34c43e1935767fef0031e8a7980
#
_cell.length_a   1.000
_cell.length_b   1.000
_cell.length_c   1.000
_cell.angle_alpha   90.00
_cell.angle_beta   90.00
_cell.angle_gamma   90.00
#
_symmetry.space_group_name_H-M   'P 1'
#
loop_
_entity.id
_entity.type
_entity.pdbx_description
1 polymer ?
#
loop_
_entity_poly.entity_id
_entity_poly.type
_entity_poly.pdbx_seq_one_letter_code
_entity_poly.pdbx_strand_id
1 'polypeptide(L)'
;IEKKFYGERLRSARMYRGLTLTELAKRTEISKQSISLYENDNNTPDYMKVRLLASELNFPYDYFFQKDSYAAKTETTYFRSLASATKKDRTAQSIKLEYVAKMYEILLEFISFPEMNLPSVDFVGCDDVFECENEDAIQEIEDIAAQVRKYWDIGTEPIKDLQYLLEKNGIIVTGFDTNEDKIDAFSQRTIVAGNDIYFIAVALGNRPEGRIRFDMAHELGHILLHPWSEDLEAITKDEFKARERQANMFASAFLLPRDSFGKDIASYPTDLKYYQFLKNKWKVSIQAMIYRTHQLGIMSDNQYQYLMRQVSKNGWRIKEPGDVPYSLNENIFQGAIDLLIEQNVLTAKEILDLFKKNGVTLYPEDMEELLHLHPDTLKVEEKVVPILQLRKK
;
A
#
# COMPACT_ATOMS: atom_id res chain seq x y z
N ILE A 1 -16.58 -22.65 -30.59
CA ILE A 1 -15.54 -21.61 -30.84
C ILE A 1 -14.45 -21.85 -29.83
N GLU A 2 -13.27 -22.24 -30.30
CA GLU A 2 -12.09 -22.39 -29.46
C GLU A 2 -11.75 -21.01 -28.87
N LYS A 3 -11.76 -20.88 -27.54
CA LYS A 3 -11.37 -19.62 -26.88
C LYS A 3 -9.85 -19.42 -27.10
N LYS A 4 -9.44 -18.23 -27.55
CA LYS A 4 -8.04 -17.91 -27.74
C LYS A 4 -7.34 -17.80 -26.37
N PHE A 5 -6.22 -18.51 -26.21
CA PHE A 5 -5.32 -18.34 -25.07
C PHE A 5 -4.48 -17.07 -25.27
N TYR A 6 -4.23 -16.31 -24.18
CA TYR A 6 -3.41 -15.11 -24.18
C TYR A 6 -2.18 -15.32 -23.30
N GLY A 7 -1.00 -15.34 -23.92
CA GLY A 7 0.27 -15.56 -23.22
C GLY A 7 0.61 -14.45 -22.23
N GLU A 8 0.23 -13.22 -22.53
CA GLU A 8 0.35 -12.08 -21.61
C GLU A 8 -0.35 -12.33 -20.27
N ARG A 9 -1.51 -13.01 -20.27
CA ARG A 9 -2.21 -13.38 -19.05
C ARG A 9 -1.43 -14.41 -18.24
N LEU A 10 -0.81 -15.39 -18.87
CA LEU A 10 0.05 -16.33 -18.17
C LEU A 10 1.23 -15.61 -17.51
N ARG A 11 1.87 -14.70 -18.24
CA ARG A 11 2.97 -13.89 -17.73
C ARG A 11 2.52 -13.03 -16.53
N SER A 12 1.40 -12.34 -16.65
CA SER A 12 0.83 -11.51 -15.58
C SER A 12 0.50 -12.34 -14.34
N ALA A 13 -0.16 -13.51 -14.49
CA ALA A 13 -0.47 -14.39 -13.36
C ALA A 13 0.79 -14.91 -12.66
N ARG A 14 1.81 -15.30 -13.41
CA ARG A 14 3.09 -15.72 -12.84
C ARG A 14 3.77 -14.59 -12.08
N MET A 15 3.80 -13.40 -12.63
CA MET A 15 4.40 -12.22 -12.00
C MET A 15 3.60 -11.77 -10.78
N TYR A 16 2.27 -11.82 -10.84
CA TYR A 16 1.39 -11.57 -9.69
C TYR A 16 1.73 -12.47 -8.49
N ARG A 17 1.99 -13.75 -8.74
CA ARG A 17 2.43 -14.72 -7.70
C ARG A 17 3.92 -14.60 -7.37
N GLY A 18 4.63 -13.63 -7.92
CA GLY A 18 6.05 -13.42 -7.69
C GLY A 18 6.90 -14.63 -8.08
N LEU A 19 6.58 -15.31 -9.19
CA LEU A 19 7.33 -16.48 -9.65
C LEU A 19 8.21 -16.15 -10.85
N THR A 20 9.42 -16.69 -10.85
CA THR A 20 10.26 -16.74 -12.04
C THR A 20 9.80 -17.86 -12.98
N LEU A 21 10.20 -17.79 -14.26
CA LEU A 21 9.96 -18.88 -15.22
C LEU A 21 10.50 -20.23 -14.73
N THR A 22 11.64 -20.20 -14.03
CA THR A 22 12.28 -21.42 -13.50
C THR A 22 11.49 -22.01 -12.32
N GLU A 23 10.97 -21.15 -11.43
CA GLU A 23 10.13 -21.60 -10.31
C GLU A 23 8.81 -22.20 -10.81
N LEU A 24 8.15 -21.53 -11.77
CA LEU A 24 6.91 -22.06 -12.35
C LEU A 24 7.16 -23.39 -13.10
N ALA A 25 8.25 -23.48 -13.87
CA ALA A 25 8.65 -24.72 -14.54
C ALA A 25 8.84 -25.88 -13.56
N LYS A 26 9.49 -25.62 -12.42
CA LYS A 26 9.71 -26.62 -11.36
C LYS A 26 8.39 -27.09 -10.72
N ARG A 27 7.43 -26.19 -10.52
CA ARG A 27 6.13 -26.51 -9.91
C ARG A 27 5.20 -27.30 -10.82
N THR A 28 5.26 -26.98 -12.14
CA THR A 28 4.34 -27.54 -13.14
C THR A 28 4.93 -28.70 -13.92
N GLU A 29 6.23 -28.99 -13.77
CA GLU A 29 6.98 -29.95 -14.60
C GLU A 29 6.95 -29.61 -16.12
N ILE A 30 6.49 -28.39 -16.48
CA ILE A 30 6.55 -27.87 -17.83
C ILE A 30 7.91 -27.20 -18.03
N SER A 31 8.59 -27.49 -19.18
CA SER A 31 9.90 -26.90 -19.43
C SER A 31 9.84 -25.37 -19.43
N LYS A 32 10.89 -24.70 -18.89
CA LYS A 32 11.03 -23.25 -18.91
C LYS A 32 10.86 -22.66 -20.32
N GLN A 33 11.40 -23.38 -21.36
CA GLN A 33 11.26 -22.98 -22.75
C GLN A 33 9.80 -22.99 -23.20
N SER A 34 9.05 -24.06 -22.88
CA SER A 34 7.63 -24.14 -23.22
C SER A 34 6.81 -23.00 -22.55
N ILE A 35 7.04 -22.72 -21.26
CA ILE A 35 6.35 -21.62 -20.56
C ILE A 35 6.70 -20.28 -21.24
N SER A 36 7.97 -20.05 -21.57
CA SER A 36 8.38 -18.82 -22.28
C SER A 36 7.72 -18.69 -23.66
N LEU A 37 7.58 -19.80 -24.40
CA LEU A 37 6.87 -19.80 -25.69
C LEU A 37 5.37 -19.48 -25.51
N TYR A 38 4.75 -20.00 -24.45
CA TYR A 38 3.34 -19.71 -24.13
C TYR A 38 3.16 -18.22 -23.74
N GLU A 39 4.04 -17.66 -22.90
CA GLU A 39 3.96 -16.26 -22.46
C GLU A 39 4.15 -15.24 -23.61
N ASN A 40 4.82 -15.65 -24.69
CA ASN A 40 5.07 -14.81 -25.87
C ASN A 40 4.14 -15.14 -27.06
N ASP A 41 3.08 -15.92 -26.85
CA ASP A 41 2.13 -16.37 -27.89
C ASP A 41 2.79 -17.13 -29.06
N ASN A 42 4.00 -17.65 -28.87
CA ASN A 42 4.72 -18.44 -29.91
C ASN A 42 4.28 -19.90 -29.91
N ASN A 43 3.58 -20.35 -28.91
CA ASN A 43 2.94 -21.66 -28.82
C ASN A 43 1.72 -21.57 -27.90
N THR A 44 0.77 -22.49 -28.06
CA THR A 44 -0.44 -22.54 -27.22
C THR A 44 -0.39 -23.80 -26.36
N PRO A 45 -0.57 -23.70 -25.03
CA PRO A 45 -0.66 -24.86 -24.15
C PRO A 45 -1.94 -25.66 -24.45
N ASP A 46 -1.88 -26.99 -24.36
CA ASP A 46 -3.06 -27.82 -24.41
C ASP A 46 -3.95 -27.63 -23.14
N TYR A 47 -5.17 -28.15 -23.22
CA TYR A 47 -6.15 -28.00 -22.14
C TYR A 47 -5.63 -28.45 -20.76
N MET A 48 -4.91 -29.56 -20.69
CA MET A 48 -4.39 -30.09 -19.42
C MET A 48 -3.32 -29.18 -18.83
N LYS A 49 -2.44 -28.62 -19.69
CA LYS A 49 -1.42 -27.68 -19.25
C LYS A 49 -2.03 -26.35 -18.78
N VAL A 50 -3.06 -25.85 -19.46
CA VAL A 50 -3.76 -24.64 -18.97
C VAL A 50 -4.38 -24.89 -17.60
N ARG A 51 -5.03 -26.04 -17.39
CA ARG A 51 -5.57 -26.38 -16.07
C ARG A 51 -4.51 -26.49 -15.00
N LEU A 52 -3.37 -27.10 -15.32
CA LEU A 52 -2.25 -27.20 -14.39
C LEU A 52 -1.69 -25.81 -14.05
N LEU A 53 -1.45 -24.96 -15.05
CA LEU A 53 -0.98 -23.60 -14.85
C LEU A 53 -2.00 -22.78 -14.03
N ALA A 54 -3.29 -22.89 -14.31
CA ALA A 54 -4.35 -22.23 -13.56
C ALA A 54 -4.36 -22.65 -12.08
N SER A 55 -4.23 -23.96 -11.82
CA SER A 55 -4.16 -24.49 -10.45
C SER A 55 -2.92 -24.01 -9.70
N GLU A 56 -1.73 -24.13 -10.31
CA GLU A 56 -0.47 -23.72 -9.66
C GLU A 56 -0.35 -22.22 -9.43
N LEU A 57 -0.96 -21.43 -10.29
CA LEU A 57 -0.98 -19.98 -10.16
C LEU A 57 -2.16 -19.47 -9.32
N ASN A 58 -3.08 -20.36 -8.95
CA ASN A 58 -4.33 -20.03 -8.26
C ASN A 58 -5.11 -18.92 -9.00
N PHE A 59 -5.40 -19.15 -10.29
CA PHE A 59 -6.23 -18.27 -11.11
C PHE A 59 -7.38 -19.06 -11.73
N PRO A 60 -8.57 -18.47 -11.91
CA PRO A 60 -9.66 -19.09 -12.63
C PRO A 60 -9.23 -19.49 -14.06
N TYR A 61 -9.69 -20.66 -14.52
CA TYR A 61 -9.36 -21.16 -15.87
C TYR A 61 -9.69 -20.13 -16.96
N ASP A 62 -10.84 -19.46 -16.87
CA ASP A 62 -11.31 -18.44 -17.84
C ASP A 62 -10.37 -17.22 -17.94
N TYR A 63 -9.57 -16.93 -16.92
CA TYR A 63 -8.62 -15.82 -16.88
C TYR A 63 -7.67 -15.82 -18.09
N PHE A 64 -7.18 -17.00 -18.49
CA PHE A 64 -6.20 -17.14 -19.56
C PHE A 64 -6.77 -16.96 -20.97
N PHE A 65 -8.10 -16.85 -21.08
CA PHE A 65 -8.83 -16.70 -22.34
C PHE A 65 -9.50 -15.33 -22.49
N GLN A 66 -9.23 -14.42 -21.60
CA GLN A 66 -9.72 -13.04 -21.66
C GLN A 66 -8.61 -12.12 -22.15
N LYS A 67 -8.93 -11.28 -23.14
CA LYS A 67 -8.02 -10.21 -23.53
C LYS A 67 -7.85 -9.23 -22.36
N ASP A 68 -6.62 -8.76 -22.13
CA ASP A 68 -6.44 -7.64 -21.23
C ASP A 68 -7.00 -6.39 -21.92
N SER A 69 -8.18 -5.96 -21.46
CA SER A 69 -8.88 -4.79 -22.00
C SER A 69 -8.48 -3.50 -21.27
N TYR A 70 -7.68 -3.62 -20.23
CA TYR A 70 -7.36 -2.52 -19.34
C TYR A 70 -5.89 -2.11 -19.51
N ALA A 71 -5.72 -0.86 -19.87
CA ALA A 71 -4.41 -0.21 -19.91
C ALA A 71 -4.35 0.86 -18.79
N ALA A 72 -4.45 0.46 -17.51
CA ALA A 72 -4.01 1.35 -16.44
C ALA A 72 -2.52 1.58 -16.67
N LYS A 73 -2.17 2.79 -17.03
CA LYS A 73 -0.77 3.18 -17.13
C LYS A 73 -0.32 3.56 -15.73
N THR A 74 0.33 2.63 -15.06
CA THR A 74 1.15 2.94 -13.91
C THR A 74 2.32 3.80 -14.39
N GLU A 75 2.34 5.07 -14.00
CA GLU A 75 3.40 5.98 -14.47
C GLU A 75 4.65 5.84 -13.60
N THR A 76 4.51 5.80 -12.29
CA THR A 76 5.66 5.74 -11.37
C THR A 76 5.26 5.06 -10.07
N THR A 77 6.14 4.24 -9.51
CA THR A 77 5.96 3.58 -8.22
C THR A 77 7.14 3.86 -7.32
N TYR A 78 6.93 4.49 -6.17
CA TYR A 78 7.96 4.68 -5.15
C TYR A 78 7.99 3.47 -4.21
N PHE A 79 9.16 2.86 -4.06
CA PHE A 79 9.41 1.77 -3.11
C PHE A 79 10.47 2.21 -2.10
N ARG A 80 10.09 2.38 -0.83
CA ARG A 80 11.01 2.70 0.27
C ARG A 80 12.18 1.72 0.38
N SER A 81 11.95 0.45 0.09
CA SER A 81 12.94 -0.62 0.22
C SER A 81 13.56 -1.03 -1.12
N LEU A 82 13.74 -0.09 -2.07
CA LEU A 82 14.39 -0.38 -3.36
C LEU A 82 15.71 -1.16 -3.22
N ALA A 83 16.46 -0.92 -2.14
CA ALA A 83 17.73 -1.60 -1.88
C ALA A 83 17.56 -3.06 -1.38
N SER A 84 16.44 -3.41 -0.77
CA SER A 84 16.21 -4.73 -0.15
C SER A 84 15.24 -5.62 -0.91
N ALA A 85 14.25 -5.06 -1.63
CA ALA A 85 13.29 -5.82 -2.39
C ALA A 85 13.83 -6.22 -3.77
N THR A 86 13.61 -7.46 -4.18
CA THR A 86 14.00 -7.90 -5.53
C THR A 86 13.09 -7.26 -6.59
N LYS A 87 13.59 -7.13 -7.83
CA LYS A 87 12.77 -6.66 -8.96
C LYS A 87 11.48 -7.49 -9.11
N LYS A 88 11.57 -8.79 -8.84
CA LYS A 88 10.45 -9.74 -8.84
C LYS A 88 9.36 -9.34 -7.84
N ASP A 89 9.75 -9.06 -6.60
CA ASP A 89 8.82 -8.72 -5.51
C ASP A 89 8.12 -7.38 -5.80
N ARG A 90 8.89 -6.38 -6.25
CA ARG A 90 8.34 -5.08 -6.67
C ARG A 90 7.32 -5.22 -7.79
N THR A 91 7.66 -6.00 -8.82
CA THR A 91 6.73 -6.23 -9.95
C THR A 91 5.45 -6.92 -9.50
N ALA A 92 5.54 -7.90 -8.59
CA ALA A 92 4.36 -8.57 -8.07
C ALA A 92 3.42 -7.59 -7.34
N GLN A 93 3.95 -6.71 -6.49
CA GLN A 93 3.16 -5.71 -5.78
C GLN A 93 2.57 -4.65 -6.72
N SER A 94 3.33 -4.19 -7.72
CA SER A 94 2.81 -3.27 -8.73
C SER A 94 1.63 -3.85 -9.50
N ILE A 95 1.72 -5.13 -9.92
CA ILE A 95 0.60 -5.81 -10.60
C ILE A 95 -0.62 -5.97 -9.68
N LYS A 96 -0.42 -6.26 -8.40
CA LYS A 96 -1.52 -6.31 -7.43
C LYS A 96 -2.23 -4.97 -7.33
N LEU A 97 -1.50 -3.86 -7.25
CA LEU A 97 -2.08 -2.52 -7.26
C LEU A 97 -2.79 -2.18 -8.57
N GLU A 98 -2.33 -2.67 -9.71
CA GLU A 98 -3.05 -2.51 -10.98
C GLU A 98 -4.44 -3.17 -10.91
N TYR A 99 -4.59 -4.33 -10.26
CA TYR A 99 -5.90 -4.94 -10.03
C TYR A 99 -6.77 -4.11 -9.08
N VAL A 100 -6.20 -3.55 -8.02
CA VAL A 100 -6.91 -2.63 -7.12
C VAL A 100 -7.41 -1.41 -7.90
N ALA A 101 -6.56 -0.80 -8.72
CA ALA A 101 -6.92 0.35 -9.55
C ALA A 101 -8.04 0.02 -10.56
N LYS A 102 -8.01 -1.18 -11.19
CA LYS A 102 -9.07 -1.66 -12.07
C LYS A 102 -10.41 -1.81 -11.34
N MET A 103 -10.39 -2.43 -10.17
CA MET A 103 -11.60 -2.61 -9.35
C MET A 103 -12.13 -1.25 -8.88
N TYR A 104 -11.25 -0.34 -8.47
CA TYR A 104 -11.62 1.03 -8.13
C TYR A 104 -12.31 1.75 -9.29
N GLU A 105 -11.73 1.69 -10.51
CA GLU A 105 -12.34 2.32 -11.69
C GLU A 105 -13.74 1.77 -11.98
N ILE A 106 -13.92 0.45 -11.87
CA ILE A 106 -15.23 -0.18 -12.08
C ILE A 106 -16.25 0.31 -11.03
N LEU A 107 -15.83 0.44 -9.78
CA LEU A 107 -16.68 0.92 -8.70
C LEU A 107 -17.07 2.41 -8.86
N LEU A 108 -16.26 3.23 -9.55
CA LEU A 108 -16.60 4.62 -9.87
C LEU A 108 -17.86 4.78 -10.70
N GLU A 109 -18.32 3.72 -11.41
CA GLU A 109 -19.60 3.75 -12.13
C GLU A 109 -20.81 3.83 -11.17
N PHE A 110 -20.64 3.44 -9.90
CA PHE A 110 -21.70 3.32 -8.90
C PHE A 110 -21.47 4.17 -7.66
N ILE A 111 -20.23 4.46 -7.31
CA ILE A 111 -19.82 5.10 -6.05
C ILE A 111 -19.08 6.39 -6.35
N SER A 112 -19.44 7.47 -5.68
CA SER A 112 -18.65 8.70 -5.63
C SER A 112 -17.64 8.58 -4.49
N PHE A 113 -16.39 8.28 -4.85
CA PHE A 113 -15.28 8.30 -3.89
C PHE A 113 -14.84 9.74 -3.61
N PRO A 114 -14.16 9.99 -2.47
CA PRO A 114 -13.59 11.29 -2.18
C PRO A 114 -12.63 11.73 -3.30
N GLU A 115 -12.78 12.98 -3.71
CA GLU A 115 -11.89 13.59 -4.72
C GLU A 115 -10.51 13.86 -4.13
N MET A 116 -9.49 13.87 -5.00
CA MET A 116 -8.13 14.21 -4.62
C MET A 116 -8.06 15.64 -4.07
N ASN A 117 -7.64 15.77 -2.82
CA ASN A 117 -7.56 17.02 -2.07
C ASN A 117 -6.17 17.21 -1.46
N LEU A 118 -5.18 17.47 -2.33
CA LEU A 118 -3.81 17.75 -1.92
C LEU A 118 -3.49 19.22 -2.09
N PRO A 119 -2.79 19.86 -1.12
CA PRO A 119 -2.29 21.21 -1.30
C PRO A 119 -1.21 21.24 -2.41
N SER A 120 -1.17 22.32 -3.17
CA SER A 120 0.01 22.61 -3.98
C SER A 120 1.15 23.04 -3.06
N VAL A 121 2.27 22.35 -3.15
CA VAL A 121 3.49 22.69 -2.40
C VAL A 121 4.60 23.04 -3.37
N ASP A 122 5.30 24.14 -3.10
CA ASP A 122 6.51 24.51 -3.79
C ASP A 122 7.70 23.96 -2.98
N PHE A 123 8.24 22.84 -3.41
CA PHE A 123 9.37 22.19 -2.76
C PHE A 123 10.59 22.26 -3.69
N VAL A 124 11.63 22.95 -3.24
CA VAL A 124 12.89 23.04 -3.97
C VAL A 124 13.72 21.79 -3.76
N GLY A 125 13.73 21.30 -2.52
CA GLY A 125 14.43 20.07 -2.14
C GLY A 125 15.94 20.18 -2.24
N CYS A 126 16.59 19.03 -2.13
CA CYS A 126 18.03 18.86 -2.25
C CYS A 126 18.32 17.47 -2.82
N ASP A 127 19.32 17.36 -3.67
CA ASP A 127 19.70 16.10 -4.32
C ASP A 127 20.85 15.38 -3.59
N ASP A 128 21.42 16.01 -2.56
CA ASP A 128 22.48 15.47 -1.73
C ASP A 128 22.02 15.35 -0.26
N VAL A 129 22.35 14.23 0.37
CA VAL A 129 21.96 13.94 1.77
C VAL A 129 22.50 14.98 2.75
N PHE A 130 23.72 15.52 2.52
CA PHE A 130 24.33 16.51 3.39
C PHE A 130 23.66 17.88 3.28
N GLU A 131 23.22 18.24 2.07
CA GLU A 131 22.46 19.47 1.86
C GLU A 131 21.09 19.40 2.54
N CYS A 132 20.45 18.22 2.57
CA CYS A 132 19.20 18.01 3.26
C CYS A 132 19.30 18.12 4.80
N GLU A 133 20.50 18.17 5.36
CA GLU A 133 20.74 18.34 6.80
C GLU A 133 20.91 19.79 7.23
N ASN A 134 20.93 20.74 6.30
CA ASN A 134 20.99 22.15 6.66
C ASN A 134 19.66 22.65 7.26
N GLU A 135 19.76 23.71 8.06
CA GLU A 135 18.58 24.27 8.77
C GLU A 135 17.48 24.73 7.85
N ASP A 136 17.81 25.29 6.68
CA ASP A 136 16.84 25.81 5.72
C ASP A 136 16.02 24.67 5.08
N ALA A 137 16.68 23.58 4.66
CA ALA A 137 16.01 22.41 4.09
C ALA A 137 15.11 21.69 5.13
N ILE A 138 15.56 21.63 6.39
CA ILE A 138 14.75 21.09 7.48
C ILE A 138 13.51 21.97 7.69
N GLN A 139 13.67 23.29 7.73
CA GLN A 139 12.59 24.23 7.96
C GLN A 139 11.57 24.22 6.82
N GLU A 140 12.02 24.12 5.56
CA GLU A 140 11.14 23.99 4.40
C GLU A 140 10.17 22.79 4.55
N ILE A 141 10.68 21.62 4.93
CA ILE A 141 9.86 20.41 5.14
C ILE A 141 8.92 20.56 6.34
N GLU A 142 9.37 21.20 7.42
CA GLU A 142 8.52 21.52 8.57
C GLU A 142 7.33 22.40 8.16
N ASP A 143 7.60 23.44 7.36
CA ASP A 143 6.58 24.38 6.89
C ASP A 143 5.58 23.69 5.95
N ILE A 144 6.06 22.80 5.06
CA ILE A 144 5.17 22.00 4.21
C ILE A 144 4.29 21.07 5.05
N ALA A 145 4.85 20.38 6.04
CA ALA A 145 4.08 19.52 6.92
C ALA A 145 2.99 20.32 7.69
N ALA A 146 3.33 21.51 8.18
CA ALA A 146 2.40 22.42 8.82
C ALA A 146 1.33 22.94 7.84
N GLN A 147 1.72 23.27 6.60
CA GLN A 147 0.80 23.67 5.52
C GLN A 147 -0.22 22.59 5.21
N VAL A 148 0.19 21.31 5.08
CA VAL A 148 -0.71 20.18 4.84
C VAL A 148 -1.69 20.01 5.99
N ARG A 149 -1.21 20.07 7.23
CA ARG A 149 -2.08 19.99 8.42
C ARG A 149 -3.10 21.12 8.48
N LYS A 150 -2.70 22.33 8.14
CA LYS A 150 -3.58 23.49 8.05
C LYS A 150 -4.60 23.35 6.90
N TYR A 151 -4.16 22.90 5.74
CA TYR A 151 -5.00 22.70 4.56
C TYR A 151 -6.10 21.65 4.80
N TRP A 152 -5.77 20.57 5.52
CA TRP A 152 -6.72 19.53 5.91
C TRP A 152 -7.51 19.82 7.20
N ASP A 153 -7.28 21.00 7.80
CA ASP A 153 -7.93 21.45 9.02
C ASP A 153 -7.85 20.44 10.20
N ILE A 154 -6.67 19.83 10.37
CA ILE A 154 -6.45 18.85 11.45
C ILE A 154 -5.70 19.40 12.66
N GLY A 155 -5.35 20.69 12.64
CA GLY A 155 -4.64 21.34 13.74
C GLY A 155 -3.27 20.71 14.04
N THR A 156 -2.78 20.88 15.28
CA THR A 156 -1.46 20.36 15.70
C THR A 156 -1.54 19.18 16.66
N GLU A 157 -2.75 18.72 17.00
CA GLU A 157 -2.99 17.60 17.90
C GLU A 157 -2.69 16.24 17.20
N PRO A 158 -2.56 15.14 17.96
CA PRO A 158 -2.37 13.82 17.38
C PRO A 158 -3.46 13.44 16.39
N ILE A 159 -3.07 12.91 15.24
CA ILE A 159 -3.99 12.38 14.23
C ILE A 159 -4.60 11.09 14.78
N LYS A 160 -5.92 11.04 14.94
CA LYS A 160 -6.61 9.86 15.49
C LYS A 160 -6.55 8.68 14.54
N ASP A 161 -6.97 8.90 13.31
CA ASP A 161 -7.02 7.90 12.25
C ASP A 161 -6.36 8.47 10.99
N LEU A 162 -5.16 7.98 10.68
CA LEU A 162 -4.38 8.45 9.53
C LEU A 162 -4.91 7.84 8.22
N GLN A 163 -5.34 6.58 8.23
CA GLN A 163 -5.93 5.93 7.06
C GLN A 163 -7.18 6.68 6.60
N TYR A 164 -8.12 6.89 7.51
CA TYR A 164 -9.34 7.66 7.21
C TYR A 164 -9.03 9.06 6.70
N LEU A 165 -8.02 9.73 7.30
CA LEU A 165 -7.60 11.06 6.86
C LEU A 165 -7.10 11.06 5.41
N LEU A 166 -6.28 10.09 5.04
CA LEU A 166 -5.76 9.92 3.68
C LEU A 166 -6.90 9.62 2.69
N GLU A 167 -7.75 8.65 3.02
CA GLU A 167 -8.88 8.24 2.17
C GLU A 167 -9.90 9.38 1.99
N LYS A 168 -10.20 10.13 3.05
CA LYS A 168 -11.06 11.33 2.99
C LYS A 168 -10.52 12.39 2.02
N ASN A 169 -9.21 12.43 1.83
CA ASN A 169 -8.55 13.37 0.91
C ASN A 169 -8.19 12.74 -0.45
N GLY A 170 -8.80 11.61 -0.79
CA GLY A 170 -8.72 10.99 -2.11
C GLY A 170 -7.51 10.08 -2.34
N ILE A 171 -6.68 9.82 -1.31
CA ILE A 171 -5.56 8.87 -1.40
C ILE A 171 -6.07 7.49 -1.00
N ILE A 172 -5.95 6.52 -1.87
CA ILE A 172 -6.41 5.14 -1.60
C ILE A 172 -5.37 4.41 -0.76
N VAL A 173 -5.76 3.93 0.42
CA VAL A 173 -4.89 3.12 1.28
C VAL A 173 -5.26 1.66 1.14
N THR A 174 -4.26 0.82 0.87
CA THR A 174 -4.41 -0.63 0.81
C THR A 174 -3.26 -1.31 1.54
N GLY A 175 -3.38 -2.60 1.75
CA GLY A 175 -2.33 -3.36 2.41
C GLY A 175 -1.92 -4.57 1.57
N PHE A 176 -0.89 -5.23 2.01
CA PHE A 176 -0.45 -6.50 1.46
C PHE A 176 0.20 -7.34 2.54
N ASP A 177 -0.11 -8.62 2.53
CA ASP A 177 0.60 -9.56 3.37
C ASP A 177 1.94 -9.90 2.74
N THR A 178 3.03 -9.73 3.48
CA THR A 178 4.34 -10.19 3.06
C THR A 178 4.84 -11.26 4.03
N ASN A 179 5.25 -12.40 3.47
CA ASN A 179 6.07 -13.36 4.20
C ASN A 179 7.56 -12.93 4.24
N GLU A 180 7.89 -11.80 3.62
CA GLU A 180 9.23 -11.27 3.51
C GLU A 180 9.29 -9.84 4.06
N ASP A 181 10.11 -9.61 5.08
CA ASP A 181 10.34 -8.31 5.74
C ASP A 181 11.06 -7.27 4.85
N LYS A 182 10.89 -7.34 3.54
CA LYS A 182 11.70 -6.56 2.59
C LYS A 182 11.03 -5.29 2.07
N ILE A 183 9.70 -5.24 2.09
CA ILE A 183 8.93 -4.07 1.67
C ILE A 183 8.07 -3.63 2.85
N ASP A 184 8.24 -2.39 3.29
CA ASP A 184 7.46 -1.82 4.39
C ASP A 184 6.19 -1.14 3.88
N ALA A 185 6.35 -0.26 2.91
CA ALA A 185 5.27 0.43 2.22
C ALA A 185 5.77 0.90 0.85
N PHE A 186 4.86 1.30 0.00
CA PHE A 186 5.15 2.01 -1.23
C PHE A 186 3.93 2.79 -1.71
N SER A 187 4.18 3.84 -2.50
CA SER A 187 3.14 4.61 -3.15
C SER A 187 3.22 4.48 -4.66
N GLN A 188 2.07 4.57 -5.31
CA GLN A 188 1.94 4.47 -6.75
C GLN A 188 0.92 5.49 -7.27
N ARG A 189 1.31 6.25 -8.31
CA ARG A 189 0.40 7.08 -9.09
C ARG A 189 -0.13 6.28 -10.27
N THR A 190 -1.44 6.32 -10.46
CA THR A 190 -2.11 5.64 -11.57
C THR A 190 -3.16 6.57 -12.15
N ILE A 191 -3.26 6.64 -13.49
CA ILE A 191 -4.33 7.38 -14.14
C ILE A 191 -5.57 6.48 -14.21
N VAL A 192 -6.64 6.89 -13.54
CA VAL A 192 -7.92 6.19 -13.52
C VAL A 192 -9.00 7.13 -14.04
N ALA A 193 -9.75 6.74 -15.06
CA ALA A 193 -10.77 7.57 -15.69
C ALA A 193 -10.29 8.99 -16.06
N GLY A 194 -9.01 9.14 -16.40
CA GLY A 194 -8.38 10.41 -16.78
C GLY A 194 -7.92 11.30 -15.62
N ASN A 195 -8.05 10.83 -14.38
CA ASN A 195 -7.61 11.53 -13.18
C ASN A 195 -6.42 10.81 -12.52
N ASP A 196 -5.53 11.58 -11.91
CA ASP A 196 -4.45 11.05 -11.09
C ASP A 196 -5.00 10.52 -9.77
N ILE A 197 -4.76 9.25 -9.51
CA ILE A 197 -5.10 8.60 -8.24
C ILE A 197 -3.80 8.10 -7.60
N TYR A 198 -3.62 8.40 -6.33
CA TYR A 198 -2.50 7.92 -5.53
C TYR A 198 -2.94 6.76 -4.65
N PHE A 199 -2.16 5.69 -4.71
CA PHE A 199 -2.31 4.53 -3.85
C PHE A 199 -1.15 4.48 -2.88
N ILE A 200 -1.43 4.23 -1.61
CA ILE A 200 -0.45 3.89 -0.58
C ILE A 200 -0.71 2.44 -0.18
N ALA A 201 0.24 1.56 -0.45
CA ALA A 201 0.20 0.18 -0.04
C ALA A 201 1.15 -0.06 1.13
N VAL A 202 0.64 -0.61 2.23
CA VAL A 202 1.41 -0.87 3.45
C VAL A 202 1.51 -2.36 3.73
N ALA A 203 2.68 -2.80 4.19
CA ALA A 203 2.86 -4.18 4.63
C ALA A 203 2.16 -4.41 5.96
N LEU A 204 1.21 -5.35 5.97
CA LEU A 204 0.45 -5.76 7.15
C LEU A 204 1.17 -6.88 7.93
N GLY A 205 0.44 -7.71 8.60
CA GLY A 205 0.92 -8.77 9.45
C GLY A 205 1.12 -8.31 10.90
N ASN A 206 2.15 -8.80 11.57
CA ASN A 206 2.40 -8.45 12.99
C ASN A 206 3.13 -7.11 13.17
N ARG A 207 2.96 -6.16 12.25
CA ARG A 207 3.61 -4.85 12.32
C ARG A 207 2.88 -3.92 13.29
N PRO A 208 3.64 -3.18 14.13
CA PRO A 208 3.03 -2.25 15.09
C PRO A 208 2.32 -1.07 14.41
N GLU A 209 1.21 -0.63 14.99
CA GLU A 209 0.44 0.54 14.53
C GLU A 209 1.34 1.77 14.29
N GLY A 210 2.21 2.08 15.25
CA GLY A 210 3.09 3.26 15.13
C GLY A 210 4.04 3.21 13.95
N ARG A 211 4.46 2.01 13.50
CA ARG A 211 5.28 1.83 12.30
C ARG A 211 4.48 2.05 11.04
N ILE A 212 3.33 1.38 10.91
CA ILE A 212 2.45 1.51 9.74
C ILE A 212 2.00 2.96 9.53
N ARG A 213 1.66 3.66 10.61
CA ARG A 213 1.31 5.09 10.54
C ARG A 213 2.47 5.95 10.06
N PHE A 214 3.68 5.65 10.53
CA PHE A 214 4.88 6.35 10.05
C PHE A 214 5.13 6.06 8.56
N ASP A 215 4.97 4.81 8.15
CA ASP A 215 5.11 4.39 6.76
C ASP A 215 4.08 5.08 5.85
N MET A 216 2.80 5.17 6.25
CA MET A 216 1.78 5.94 5.51
C MET A 216 2.12 7.43 5.39
N ALA A 217 2.59 8.06 6.47
CA ALA A 217 2.99 9.47 6.44
C ALA A 217 4.26 9.70 5.60
N HIS A 218 5.17 8.73 5.56
CA HIS A 218 6.36 8.74 4.70
C HIS A 218 5.96 8.68 3.23
N GLU A 219 5.03 7.80 2.86
CA GLU A 219 4.52 7.71 1.49
C GLU A 219 3.76 8.99 1.08
N LEU A 220 3.01 9.61 2.01
CA LEU A 220 2.45 10.94 1.78
C LEU A 220 3.54 11.99 1.50
N GLY A 221 4.68 11.90 2.20
CA GLY A 221 5.85 12.73 1.92
C GLY A 221 6.35 12.55 0.48
N HIS A 222 6.44 11.33 -0.02
CA HIS A 222 6.80 11.08 -1.42
C HIS A 222 5.77 11.67 -2.39
N ILE A 223 4.47 11.54 -2.08
CA ILE A 223 3.40 12.08 -2.92
C ILE A 223 3.48 13.60 -3.06
N LEU A 224 3.87 14.29 -2.00
CA LEU A 224 3.87 15.76 -1.96
C LEU A 224 5.19 16.40 -2.43
N LEU A 225 6.32 15.75 -2.15
CA LEU A 225 7.64 16.37 -2.29
C LEU A 225 8.37 15.99 -3.57
N HIS A 226 8.06 14.82 -4.16
CA HIS A 226 8.88 14.28 -5.23
C HIS A 226 8.14 14.20 -6.56
N PRO A 227 8.83 14.46 -7.70
CA PRO A 227 8.21 14.41 -9.01
C PRO A 227 7.82 12.98 -9.41
N TRP A 228 6.61 12.82 -9.97
CA TRP A 228 6.05 11.54 -10.40
C TRP A 228 6.29 11.22 -11.88
N SER A 229 6.91 12.13 -12.62
CA SER A 229 7.19 11.99 -14.05
C SER A 229 8.55 11.38 -14.37
N GLU A 230 9.36 11.10 -13.34
CA GLU A 230 10.72 10.63 -13.50
C GLU A 230 10.81 9.10 -13.40
N ASP A 231 11.73 8.53 -14.18
CA ASP A 231 12.08 7.11 -14.05
C ASP A 231 13.00 6.92 -12.83
N LEU A 232 12.46 6.32 -11.79
CA LEU A 232 13.22 6.05 -10.54
C LEU A 232 14.42 5.12 -10.74
N GLU A 233 14.48 4.34 -11.84
CA GLU A 233 15.67 3.55 -12.19
C GLU A 233 16.81 4.45 -12.73
N ALA A 234 16.51 5.69 -13.10
CA ALA A 234 17.47 6.64 -13.65
C ALA A 234 18.12 7.58 -12.60
N ILE A 235 17.50 7.73 -11.42
CA ILE A 235 18.04 8.60 -10.36
C ILE A 235 19.28 7.99 -9.71
N THR A 236 20.18 8.84 -9.23
CA THR A 236 21.40 8.40 -8.53
C THR A 236 21.07 7.81 -7.15
N LYS A 237 22.00 7.01 -6.61
CA LYS A 237 21.85 6.46 -5.25
C LYS A 237 21.79 7.55 -4.17
N ASP A 238 22.50 8.65 -4.36
CA ASP A 238 22.58 9.74 -3.38
C ASP A 238 21.32 10.59 -3.43
N GLU A 239 20.80 10.89 -4.62
CA GLU A 239 19.48 11.51 -4.80
C GLU A 239 18.36 10.63 -4.21
N PHE A 240 18.40 9.32 -4.44
CA PHE A 240 17.43 8.40 -3.82
C PHE A 240 17.47 8.48 -2.29
N LYS A 241 18.67 8.50 -1.67
CA LYS A 241 18.80 8.64 -0.22
C LYS A 241 18.32 10.00 0.27
N ALA A 242 18.56 11.07 -0.50
CA ALA A 242 18.08 12.40 -0.18
C ALA A 242 16.55 12.43 -0.13
N ARG A 243 15.88 11.89 -1.16
CA ARG A 243 14.40 11.78 -1.21
C ARG A 243 13.84 10.95 -0.05
N GLU A 244 14.46 9.82 0.28
CA GLU A 244 14.08 9.00 1.44
C GLU A 244 14.20 9.78 2.76
N ARG A 245 15.26 10.59 2.90
CA ARG A 245 15.45 11.41 4.09
C ARG A 245 14.40 12.51 4.18
N GLN A 246 14.10 13.19 3.09
CA GLN A 246 13.05 14.21 3.00
C GLN A 246 11.68 13.64 3.39
N ALA A 247 11.30 12.48 2.85
CA ALA A 247 10.07 11.80 3.20
C ALA A 247 10.01 11.40 4.69
N ASN A 248 11.13 10.92 5.26
CA ASN A 248 11.22 10.62 6.70
C ASN A 248 11.07 11.88 7.56
N MET A 249 11.66 13.00 7.15
CA MET A 249 11.55 14.28 7.85
C MET A 249 10.12 14.81 7.79
N PHE A 250 9.49 14.75 6.62
CA PHE A 250 8.08 15.09 6.46
C PHE A 250 7.17 14.24 7.37
N ALA A 251 7.33 12.92 7.35
CA ALA A 251 6.54 12.01 8.19
C ALA A 251 6.68 12.36 9.68
N SER A 252 7.91 12.63 10.11
CA SER A 252 8.22 13.02 11.48
C SER A 252 7.54 14.35 11.86
N ALA A 253 7.65 15.38 11.02
CA ALA A 253 7.04 16.70 11.24
C ALA A 253 5.50 16.65 11.17
N PHE A 254 4.97 15.87 10.21
CA PHE A 254 3.54 15.71 10.02
C PHE A 254 2.86 14.98 11.17
N LEU A 255 3.45 13.89 11.68
CA LEU A 255 2.90 13.11 12.79
C LEU A 255 3.16 13.76 14.16
N LEU A 256 4.30 14.44 14.32
CA LEU A 256 4.78 15.02 15.56
C LEU A 256 5.10 16.51 15.38
N PRO A 257 4.08 17.38 15.25
CA PRO A 257 4.28 18.82 15.03
C PRO A 257 5.12 19.45 16.13
N ARG A 258 6.06 20.33 15.73
CA ARG A 258 7.02 21.01 16.61
C ARG A 258 6.38 21.58 17.87
N ASP A 259 5.30 22.32 17.70
CA ASP A 259 4.69 23.07 18.81
C ASP A 259 3.99 22.17 19.83
N SER A 260 3.18 21.23 19.39
CA SER A 260 2.38 20.36 20.27
C SER A 260 3.21 19.24 20.87
N PHE A 261 3.94 18.50 20.02
CA PHE A 261 4.81 17.43 20.48
C PHE A 261 5.97 17.96 21.31
N GLY A 262 6.59 19.09 20.89
CA GLY A 262 7.67 19.74 21.62
C GLY A 262 7.25 20.14 23.03
N LYS A 263 6.05 20.71 23.20
CA LYS A 263 5.49 21.04 24.54
C LYS A 263 5.28 19.78 25.38
N ASP A 264 4.73 18.73 24.79
CA ASP A 264 4.50 17.47 25.51
C ASP A 264 5.79 16.87 26.04
N ILE A 265 6.84 16.82 25.22
CA ILE A 265 8.09 16.12 25.57
C ILE A 265 9.05 16.97 26.41
N ALA A 266 8.92 18.30 26.41
CA ALA A 266 9.86 19.22 27.04
C ALA A 266 10.11 18.96 28.53
N SER A 267 9.10 18.44 29.25
CA SER A 267 9.19 18.19 30.69
C SER A 267 10.08 16.99 31.04
N TYR A 268 10.11 15.96 30.20
CA TYR A 268 10.84 14.70 30.47
C TYR A 268 11.48 14.12 29.21
N PRO A 269 12.35 14.87 28.52
CA PRO A 269 12.87 14.49 27.20
C PRO A 269 13.81 13.28 27.24
N THR A 270 14.31 12.88 28.43
CA THR A 270 15.23 11.73 28.61
C THR A 270 14.62 10.57 29.39
N ASP A 271 13.33 10.60 29.69
CA ASP A 271 12.65 9.52 30.42
C ASP A 271 11.91 8.57 29.48
N LEU A 272 12.45 7.36 29.29
CA LEU A 272 11.83 6.31 28.44
C LEU A 272 10.41 5.92 28.88
N LYS A 273 10.07 6.01 30.18
CA LYS A 273 8.71 5.73 30.65
C LYS A 273 7.73 6.79 30.16
N TYR A 274 8.19 8.03 30.05
CA TYR A 274 7.38 9.10 29.54
C TYR A 274 7.11 8.92 28.03
N TYR A 275 8.07 8.45 27.27
CA TYR A 275 7.84 8.05 25.86
C TYR A 275 6.82 6.92 25.71
N GLN A 276 6.78 5.96 26.64
CA GLN A 276 5.73 4.94 26.63
C GLN A 276 4.33 5.55 26.85
N PHE A 277 4.22 6.53 27.70
CA PHE A 277 2.98 7.28 27.90
C PHE A 277 2.60 8.07 26.64
N LEU A 278 3.55 8.82 26.05
CA LEU A 278 3.33 9.60 24.84
C LEU A 278 3.01 8.73 23.61
N LYS A 279 3.52 7.49 23.54
CA LYS A 279 3.17 6.55 22.49
C LYS A 279 1.67 6.29 22.39
N ASN A 280 0.97 6.19 23.51
CA ASN A 280 -0.48 6.03 23.53
C ASN A 280 -1.21 7.27 23.00
N LYS A 281 -0.66 8.46 23.25
CA LYS A 281 -1.22 9.74 22.78
C LYS A 281 -0.97 9.95 21.29
N TRP A 282 0.29 9.84 20.86
CA TRP A 282 0.73 10.20 19.52
C TRP A 282 0.63 9.09 18.49
N LYS A 283 0.47 7.84 18.94
CA LYS A 283 0.37 6.67 18.06
C LYS A 283 1.58 6.51 17.13
N VAL A 284 2.77 6.85 17.61
CA VAL A 284 4.05 6.78 16.91
C VAL A 284 5.04 5.99 17.76
N SER A 285 6.02 5.33 17.15
CA SER A 285 7.00 4.52 17.88
C SER A 285 7.86 5.38 18.82
N ILE A 286 8.32 4.78 19.91
CA ILE A 286 9.22 5.42 20.88
C ILE A 286 10.50 5.90 20.19
N GLN A 287 11.05 5.08 19.30
CA GLN A 287 12.26 5.43 18.55
C GLN A 287 12.05 6.66 17.67
N ALA A 288 10.93 6.75 16.96
CA ALA A 288 10.62 7.91 16.13
C ALA A 288 10.42 9.17 16.97
N MET A 289 9.77 9.07 18.14
CA MET A 289 9.63 10.21 19.08
C MET A 289 10.96 10.65 19.66
N ILE A 290 11.87 9.73 20.02
CA ILE A 290 13.22 10.06 20.49
C ILE A 290 14.01 10.78 19.38
N TYR A 291 13.95 10.26 18.15
CA TYR A 291 14.58 10.90 17.00
C TYR A 291 14.02 12.33 16.78
N ARG A 292 12.70 12.47 16.83
CA ARG A 292 12.03 13.78 16.70
C ARG A 292 12.45 14.76 17.78
N THR A 293 12.52 14.32 19.04
CA THR A 293 12.98 15.15 20.17
C THR A 293 14.38 15.68 19.97
N HIS A 294 15.25 14.85 19.41
CA HIS A 294 16.62 15.25 19.03
C HIS A 294 16.62 16.24 17.86
N GLN A 295 15.84 16.01 16.79
CA GLN A 295 15.71 16.94 15.67
C GLN A 295 15.22 18.33 16.11
N LEU A 296 14.31 18.37 17.09
CA LEU A 296 13.81 19.64 17.65
C LEU A 296 14.82 20.38 18.52
N GLY A 297 16.01 19.83 18.75
CA GLY A 297 17.01 20.41 19.63
C GLY A 297 16.67 20.37 21.12
N ILE A 298 15.65 19.59 21.51
CA ILE A 298 15.19 19.46 22.90
C ILE A 298 16.13 18.56 23.71
N MET A 299 16.88 17.68 23.05
CA MET A 299 17.92 16.86 23.66
C MET A 299 19.24 16.97 22.88
N SER A 300 20.34 16.82 23.61
CA SER A 300 21.70 16.78 23.03
C SER A 300 21.99 15.43 22.37
N ASP A 301 23.05 15.39 21.52
CA ASP A 301 23.56 14.14 20.90
C ASP A 301 23.89 13.07 21.93
N ASN A 302 24.51 13.45 23.05
CA ASN A 302 24.85 12.50 24.12
C ASN A 302 23.61 11.88 24.76
N GLN A 303 22.57 12.67 24.99
CA GLN A 303 21.30 12.21 25.54
C GLN A 303 20.58 11.30 24.55
N TYR A 304 20.55 11.68 23.27
CA TYR A 304 20.00 10.86 22.19
C TYR A 304 20.69 9.49 22.11
N GLN A 305 22.02 9.46 22.03
CA GLN A 305 22.78 8.22 21.99
C GLN A 305 22.59 7.36 23.25
N TYR A 306 22.46 8.00 24.41
CA TYR A 306 22.18 7.29 25.66
C TYR A 306 20.81 6.60 25.62
N LEU A 307 19.76 7.30 25.21
CA LEU A 307 18.42 6.72 25.08
C LEU A 307 18.40 5.61 24.03
N MET A 308 19.02 5.79 22.88
CA MET A 308 19.07 4.76 21.82
C MET A 308 19.82 3.49 22.26
N ARG A 309 20.85 3.63 23.12
CA ARG A 309 21.47 2.47 23.77
C ARG A 309 20.53 1.76 24.73
N GLN A 310 19.73 2.49 25.50
CA GLN A 310 18.72 1.88 26.37
C GLN A 310 17.60 1.19 25.60
N VAL A 311 17.10 1.80 24.51
CA VAL A 311 16.15 1.16 23.57
C VAL A 311 16.73 -0.19 23.07
N SER A 312 18.00 -0.19 22.66
CA SER A 312 18.67 -1.43 22.20
C SER A 312 18.83 -2.45 23.33
N LYS A 313 19.24 -2.04 24.52
CA LYS A 313 19.40 -2.90 25.69
C LYS A 313 18.09 -3.56 26.11
N ASN A 314 16.98 -2.85 26.00
CA ASN A 314 15.65 -3.34 26.33
C ASN A 314 15.01 -4.20 25.21
N GLY A 315 15.69 -4.38 24.08
CA GLY A 315 15.14 -5.11 22.92
C GLY A 315 14.06 -4.35 22.15
N TRP A 316 13.87 -3.05 22.42
CA TRP A 316 12.79 -2.25 21.84
C TRP A 316 13.03 -1.86 20.36
N ARG A 317 14.21 -2.18 19.83
CA ARG A 317 14.42 -2.06 18.37
C ARG A 317 13.56 -3.02 17.56
N ILE A 318 13.17 -4.14 18.17
CA ILE A 318 12.35 -5.18 17.52
C ILE A 318 10.90 -5.07 17.96
N LYS A 319 10.67 -4.91 19.27
CA LYS A 319 9.34 -4.84 19.86
C LYS A 319 9.33 -3.82 21.00
N GLU A 320 8.58 -2.77 20.83
CA GLU A 320 8.40 -1.74 21.86
C GLU A 320 7.27 -2.12 22.82
N PRO A 321 7.32 -1.62 24.08
CA PRO A 321 6.19 -1.78 24.97
C PRO A 321 4.96 -1.05 24.41
N GLY A 322 3.79 -1.67 24.57
CA GLY A 322 2.53 -1.12 24.07
C GLY A 322 2.33 -1.22 22.55
N ASP A 323 3.16 -2.02 21.86
CA ASP A 323 2.92 -2.32 20.45
C ASP A 323 1.62 -3.08 20.27
N VAL A 324 0.73 -2.54 19.44
CA VAL A 324 -0.51 -3.15 19.00
C VAL A 324 -0.40 -3.43 17.51
N PRO A 325 -0.74 -4.63 17.04
CA PRO A 325 -0.81 -4.92 15.59
C PRO A 325 -1.77 -3.94 14.90
N TYR A 326 -1.38 -3.48 13.72
CA TYR A 326 -2.23 -2.63 12.91
C TYR A 326 -3.19 -3.49 12.08
N SER A 327 -4.39 -2.99 11.88
CA SER A 327 -5.40 -3.58 11.01
C SER A 327 -5.99 -2.47 10.13
N LEU A 328 -6.06 -2.72 8.83
CA LEU A 328 -6.82 -1.89 7.88
C LEU A 328 -8.31 -2.25 8.02
N ASN A 329 -8.95 -1.72 9.04
CA ASN A 329 -10.38 -1.96 9.25
C ASN A 329 -11.19 -0.89 8.51
N GLU A 330 -12.36 -1.29 7.99
CA GLU A 330 -13.35 -0.38 7.41
C GLU A 330 -12.76 0.60 6.39
N ASN A 331 -11.94 0.08 5.48
CA ASN A 331 -11.36 0.88 4.43
C ASN A 331 -12.45 1.35 3.42
N ILE A 332 -12.07 2.25 2.54
CA ILE A 332 -12.96 2.85 1.55
C ILE A 332 -13.65 1.81 0.64
N PHE A 333 -13.00 0.67 0.36
CA PHE A 333 -13.56 -0.39 -0.47
C PHE A 333 -14.61 -1.21 0.28
N GLN A 334 -14.40 -1.51 1.57
CA GLN A 334 -15.42 -2.18 2.38
C GLN A 334 -16.68 -1.33 2.43
N GLY A 335 -16.55 -0.03 2.73
CA GLY A 335 -17.67 0.89 2.74
C GLY A 335 -18.39 0.98 1.39
N ALA A 336 -17.65 0.96 0.28
CA ALA A 336 -18.23 1.00 -1.07
C ALA A 336 -19.01 -0.28 -1.38
N ILE A 337 -18.45 -1.46 -1.09
CA ILE A 337 -19.12 -2.75 -1.33
C ILE A 337 -20.36 -2.92 -0.43
N ASP A 338 -20.21 -2.59 0.86
CA ASP A 338 -21.34 -2.65 1.80
C ASP A 338 -22.49 -1.74 1.35
N LEU A 339 -22.19 -0.51 0.94
CA LEU A 339 -23.19 0.42 0.43
C LEU A 339 -23.94 -0.14 -0.79
N LEU A 340 -23.23 -0.76 -1.74
CA LEU A 340 -23.85 -1.37 -2.92
C LEU A 340 -24.77 -2.53 -2.54
N ILE A 341 -24.35 -3.36 -1.61
CA ILE A 341 -25.13 -4.55 -1.19
C ILE A 341 -26.32 -4.13 -0.30
N GLU A 342 -26.11 -3.29 0.70
CA GLU A 342 -27.14 -2.85 1.64
C GLU A 342 -28.25 -2.03 0.97
N GLN A 343 -27.87 -1.19 0.01
CA GLN A 343 -28.87 -0.41 -0.76
C GLN A 343 -29.51 -1.23 -1.91
N ASN A 344 -29.18 -2.53 -2.01
CA ASN A 344 -29.66 -3.41 -3.08
C ASN A 344 -29.38 -2.88 -4.51
N VAL A 345 -28.29 -2.17 -4.69
CA VAL A 345 -27.82 -1.70 -6.01
C VAL A 345 -27.22 -2.87 -6.78
N LEU A 346 -26.33 -3.64 -6.13
CA LEU A 346 -25.71 -4.84 -6.65
C LEU A 346 -25.61 -5.91 -5.55
N THR A 347 -25.78 -7.16 -5.94
CA THR A 347 -25.46 -8.32 -5.09
C THR A 347 -23.97 -8.67 -5.22
N ALA A 348 -23.41 -9.43 -4.27
CA ALA A 348 -22.02 -9.92 -4.34
C ALA A 348 -21.74 -10.65 -5.68
N LYS A 349 -22.72 -11.44 -6.17
CA LYS A 349 -22.61 -12.12 -7.47
C LYS A 349 -22.51 -11.12 -8.63
N GLU A 350 -23.36 -10.09 -8.64
CA GLU A 350 -23.35 -9.08 -9.71
C GLU A 350 -22.07 -8.26 -9.69
N ILE A 351 -21.50 -7.98 -8.51
CA ILE A 351 -20.17 -7.32 -8.37
C ILE A 351 -19.09 -8.20 -8.98
N LEU A 352 -19.04 -9.50 -8.67
CA LEU A 352 -18.08 -10.43 -9.26
C LEU A 352 -18.24 -10.55 -10.78
N ASP A 353 -19.48 -10.63 -11.27
CA ASP A 353 -19.79 -10.70 -12.71
C ASP A 353 -19.36 -9.39 -13.41
N LEU A 354 -19.53 -8.24 -12.75
CA LEU A 354 -19.13 -6.92 -13.24
C LEU A 354 -17.59 -6.84 -13.34
N PHE A 355 -16.87 -7.24 -12.31
CA PHE A 355 -15.40 -7.30 -12.31
C PHE A 355 -14.90 -8.23 -13.42
N LYS A 356 -15.47 -9.43 -13.53
CA LYS A 356 -15.14 -10.41 -14.58
C LYS A 356 -15.38 -9.86 -15.98
N LYS A 357 -16.51 -9.19 -16.22
CA LYS A 357 -16.86 -8.57 -17.51
C LYS A 357 -15.84 -7.51 -17.92
N ASN A 358 -15.27 -6.80 -16.95
CA ASN A 358 -14.28 -5.75 -17.15
C ASN A 358 -12.82 -6.25 -17.02
N GLY A 359 -12.60 -7.56 -17.15
CA GLY A 359 -11.25 -8.16 -17.26
C GLY A 359 -10.57 -8.48 -15.93
N VAL A 360 -11.23 -8.24 -14.78
CA VAL A 360 -10.75 -8.66 -13.46
C VAL A 360 -11.33 -10.04 -13.15
N THR A 361 -10.56 -11.08 -13.46
CA THR A 361 -10.97 -12.48 -13.25
C THR A 361 -10.04 -13.12 -12.23
N LEU A 362 -10.36 -12.92 -10.97
CA LEU A 362 -9.70 -13.50 -9.80
C LEU A 362 -10.71 -14.34 -9.03
N TYR A 363 -10.24 -15.14 -8.06
CA TYR A 363 -11.14 -15.73 -7.08
C TYR A 363 -11.66 -14.67 -6.12
N PRO A 364 -12.87 -14.83 -5.55
CA PRO A 364 -13.43 -13.86 -4.60
C PRO A 364 -12.49 -13.57 -3.43
N GLU A 365 -11.84 -14.60 -2.91
CA GLU A 365 -10.90 -14.50 -1.79
C GLU A 365 -9.66 -13.65 -2.15
N ASP A 366 -9.12 -13.77 -3.37
CA ASP A 366 -8.02 -12.92 -3.85
C ASP A 366 -8.49 -11.45 -4.03
N MET A 367 -9.75 -11.20 -4.43
CA MET A 367 -10.31 -9.85 -4.53
C MET A 367 -10.54 -9.25 -3.15
N GLU A 368 -11.06 -10.03 -2.20
CA GLU A 368 -11.23 -9.62 -0.80
C GLU A 368 -9.87 -9.27 -0.17
N GLU A 369 -8.83 -10.09 -0.42
CA GLU A 369 -7.46 -9.79 0.04
C GLU A 369 -6.94 -8.47 -0.55
N LEU A 370 -7.07 -8.26 -1.87
CA LEU A 370 -6.58 -7.07 -2.56
C LEU A 370 -7.27 -5.78 -2.11
N LEU A 371 -8.58 -5.84 -1.87
CA LEU A 371 -9.39 -4.70 -1.45
C LEU A 371 -9.48 -4.59 0.08
N HIS A 372 -8.87 -5.50 0.83
CA HIS A 372 -8.99 -5.61 2.29
C HIS A 372 -10.43 -5.61 2.78
N LEU A 373 -11.26 -6.43 2.15
CA LEU A 373 -12.62 -6.68 2.59
C LEU A 373 -12.65 -7.69 3.73
N HIS A 374 -13.70 -7.66 4.50
CA HIS A 374 -13.97 -8.72 5.47
C HIS A 374 -14.13 -10.06 4.74
N PRO A 375 -13.67 -11.17 5.33
CA PRO A 375 -13.89 -12.49 4.73
C PRO A 375 -15.36 -12.76 4.42
N ASP A 376 -15.62 -13.40 3.32
CA ASP A 376 -16.98 -13.75 2.84
C ASP A 376 -17.84 -12.53 2.39
N THR A 377 -17.31 -11.32 2.26
CA THR A 377 -18.03 -10.14 1.74
C THR A 377 -18.50 -10.36 0.30
N LEU A 378 -17.67 -10.99 -0.54
CA LEU A 378 -17.99 -11.32 -1.94
C LEU A 378 -18.48 -12.76 -2.13
N LYS A 379 -18.81 -13.45 -1.04
CA LYS A 379 -19.30 -14.81 -1.10
C LYS A 379 -20.67 -14.89 -1.74
N VAL A 380 -20.79 -15.74 -2.76
CA VAL A 380 -22.06 -16.03 -3.40
C VAL A 380 -22.76 -17.17 -2.66
N GLU A 381 -23.84 -16.89 -1.97
CA GLU A 381 -24.69 -17.94 -1.44
C GLU A 381 -25.36 -18.69 -2.59
N GLU A 382 -25.01 -19.96 -2.77
CA GLU A 382 -25.78 -20.84 -3.64
C GLU A 382 -27.19 -21.03 -3.03
N LYS A 383 -28.19 -20.42 -3.64
CA LYS A 383 -29.58 -20.74 -3.29
C LYS A 383 -29.81 -22.21 -3.62
N VAL A 384 -29.73 -23.07 -2.62
CA VAL A 384 -30.18 -24.45 -2.73
C VAL A 384 -31.69 -24.42 -2.99
N VAL A 385 -32.06 -24.57 -4.24
CA VAL A 385 -33.48 -24.72 -4.59
C VAL A 385 -33.90 -26.10 -4.08
N PRO A 386 -34.78 -26.17 -3.06
CA PRO A 386 -35.18 -27.46 -2.55
C PRO A 386 -35.92 -28.24 -3.65
N ILE A 387 -35.40 -29.45 -3.95
CA ILE A 387 -36.03 -30.38 -4.93
C ILE A 387 -37.41 -30.78 -4.49
N LEU A 388 -37.69 -30.69 -3.18
CA LEU A 388 -38.98 -31.05 -2.56
C LEU A 388 -39.80 -29.77 -2.31
N GLN A 389 -41.03 -29.75 -2.84
CA GLN A 389 -42.03 -28.74 -2.54
C GLN A 389 -43.09 -29.30 -1.60
N LEU A 390 -43.50 -28.53 -0.59
CA LEU A 390 -44.64 -28.88 0.25
C LEU A 390 -45.93 -28.92 -0.61
N ARG A 391 -46.64 -30.04 -0.58
CA ARG A 391 -48.03 -30.10 -1.12
C ARG A 391 -48.91 -29.16 -0.30
N LYS A 392 -49.41 -28.11 -0.92
CA LYS A 392 -50.51 -27.33 -0.33
C LYS A 392 -51.72 -28.27 -0.19
N LYS A 393 -52.18 -28.47 1.04
CA LYS A 393 -53.46 -29.16 1.32
C LYS A 393 -54.62 -28.25 0.93
#